data_4ae752aa539d3d7920cf2ec28c12f99c
#
_entry.id   4ae752aa539d3d7920cf2ec28c12f99c
#
_cell.length_a   1.000
_cell.length_b   1.000
_cell.length_c   1.000
_cell.angle_alpha   90.00
_cell.angle_beta   90.00
_cell.angle_gamma   90.00
#
_symmetry.space_group_name_H-M   'P 1'
#
loop_
_entity.id
_entity.type
_entity.pdbx_description
1 polymer ?
#
loop_
_entity_poly.entity_id
_entity_poly.type
_entity_poly.pdbx_seq_one_letter_code
_entity_poly.pdbx_strand_id
1 'polypeptide(L)'
;MRKRGMLLLTLLLAFGLLSGCGSEEETSSAGAGETRTAEETPAPEVTEEETEEETMEEIEEAEEMEETESGSENADSRGEDVAAGTGQNTETTAQGTGDPVVYMTADISSEGLIAVYEALEASPTGNIAVKLSTGEPGSNYLRTDLIGDLVQSFEDPTIVECNTAYGGSRANTAMHYQVAEAHGYRAIADVDIMDENGSMTLPVTGGSNLTENYVGANFANYDYYVVLSHFKGHSMAGYGGAIKNISIGIASSEGKSHIHSGGTGGSMWGGDQDAFLESMAEAGKSVMDYLDGNILYINVMNRLSVDCDCDGNPAEPDMHDIGILASYDPVALDQACIDLVYAAEDGASLVERIESRNGLHTLEHAEAIGLGSRTYELVSID
;
A
#
# COMPACT_ATOMS: atom_id res chain seq x y z
N MET A 1 32.04 -52.39 21.09
CA MET A 1 32.95 -53.11 20.18
C MET A 1 32.67 -52.67 18.75
N ARG A 2 33.77 -52.36 18.00
CA ARG A 2 33.89 -51.99 16.57
C ARG A 2 33.33 -50.61 16.19
N LYS A 3 34.15 -49.56 16.10
CA LYS A 3 35.29 -49.12 15.26
C LYS A 3 34.82 -48.65 13.87
N ARG A 4 34.88 -47.33 13.69
CA ARG A 4 35.76 -46.48 12.80
C ARG A 4 35.51 -46.58 11.28
N GLY A 5 35.39 -45.40 10.70
CA GLY A 5 35.62 -45.12 9.29
C GLY A 5 35.51 -43.62 8.98
N MET A 6 36.60 -42.91 9.28
CA MET A 6 36.88 -41.55 8.86
C MET A 6 37.49 -41.61 7.47
N LEU A 7 36.98 -40.86 6.49
CA LEU A 7 37.69 -40.64 5.23
C LEU A 7 37.81 -39.13 4.96
N LEU A 8 39.02 -38.67 5.19
CA LEU A 8 39.58 -37.40 4.72
C LEU A 8 39.93 -37.58 3.23
N LEU A 9 39.59 -36.63 2.38
CA LEU A 9 40.30 -36.44 1.13
C LEU A 9 40.59 -34.97 0.89
N THR A 10 41.89 -34.69 0.95
CA THR A 10 42.55 -33.41 0.72
C THR A 10 43.09 -33.33 -0.72
N LEU A 11 43.23 -32.08 -1.21
CA LEU A 11 44.22 -31.60 -2.19
C LEU A 11 43.87 -31.74 -3.68
N LEU A 12 43.98 -30.68 -4.51
CA LEU A 12 45.22 -30.03 -4.94
C LEU A 12 44.95 -28.72 -5.71
N LEU A 13 45.70 -27.70 -5.38
CA LEU A 13 45.94 -26.48 -6.16
C LEU A 13 46.70 -26.81 -7.47
N ALA A 14 46.42 -26.04 -8.55
CA ALA A 14 47.38 -25.82 -9.59
C ALA A 14 47.34 -24.35 -10.07
N PHE A 15 48.42 -23.65 -9.82
CA PHE A 15 48.85 -22.38 -10.40
C PHE A 15 49.28 -22.57 -11.85
N GLY A 16 48.99 -21.62 -12.72
CA GLY A 16 49.53 -21.50 -14.05
C GLY A 16 49.60 -20.06 -14.53
N LEU A 17 50.71 -19.41 -14.18
CA LEU A 17 51.20 -18.17 -14.82
C LEU A 17 51.88 -18.52 -16.14
N LEU A 18 51.61 -17.73 -17.18
CA LEU A 18 52.63 -17.51 -18.26
C LEU A 18 52.36 -16.16 -18.94
N SER A 19 53.37 -15.31 -18.86
CA SER A 19 53.65 -14.07 -19.58
C SER A 19 53.96 -14.33 -21.05
N GLY A 20 53.78 -13.32 -21.91
CA GLY A 20 54.34 -13.25 -23.24
C GLY A 20 54.15 -11.89 -23.91
N CYS A 21 55.22 -11.11 -23.93
CA CYS A 21 55.45 -9.84 -24.66
C CYS A 21 55.64 -10.05 -26.17
N GLY A 22 55.53 -8.93 -26.93
CA GLY A 22 56.07 -8.71 -28.29
C GLY A 22 55.15 -7.81 -29.08
N SER A 23 55.31 -6.56 -29.23
CA SER A 23 56.22 -5.58 -29.88
C SER A 23 56.17 -5.57 -31.44
N GLU A 24 56.01 -4.31 -31.94
CA GLU A 24 56.53 -3.70 -33.19
C GLU A 24 55.75 -3.97 -34.49
N GLU A 25 55.52 -3.07 -35.31
CA GLU A 25 55.87 -1.73 -35.81
C GLU A 25 55.37 -1.59 -37.27
N GLU A 26 55.05 -0.36 -37.62
CA GLU A 26 55.19 0.42 -38.86
C GLU A 26 54.40 0.00 -40.13
N THR A 27 53.91 0.87 -40.97
CA THR A 27 54.18 2.26 -41.42
C THR A 27 53.09 2.77 -42.34
N SER A 28 52.82 4.07 -42.29
CA SER A 28 52.76 5.08 -43.35
C SER A 28 51.76 4.95 -44.52
N SER A 29 50.86 5.92 -44.71
CA SER A 29 50.99 6.97 -45.75
C SER A 29 49.75 7.87 -45.87
N ALA A 30 49.99 9.12 -45.80
CA ALA A 30 49.39 10.39 -46.21
C ALA A 30 48.16 10.43 -47.13
N GLY A 31 47.25 11.35 -46.81
CA GLY A 31 46.24 11.92 -47.68
C GLY A 31 45.55 13.12 -46.99
N ALA A 32 45.91 14.33 -47.41
CA ALA A 32 45.42 15.60 -46.92
C ALA A 32 43.96 15.85 -47.34
N GLY A 33 43.16 16.44 -46.44
CA GLY A 33 41.84 16.94 -46.70
C GLY A 33 41.40 17.92 -45.57
N GLU A 34 41.21 19.15 -45.95
CA GLU A 34 41.00 20.35 -45.15
C GLU A 34 39.90 20.24 -44.07
N THR A 35 40.24 20.68 -42.89
CA THR A 35 39.37 20.92 -41.76
C THR A 35 38.68 22.27 -41.88
N ARG A 36 37.34 22.28 -41.83
CA ARG A 36 36.55 23.44 -41.42
C ARG A 36 36.17 23.22 -39.95
N THR A 37 36.71 24.03 -39.09
CA THR A 37 36.31 24.25 -37.71
C THR A 37 34.97 24.98 -37.67
N ALA A 38 33.94 24.32 -37.08
CA ALA A 38 32.74 25.02 -36.63
C ALA A 38 32.98 25.44 -35.19
N GLU A 39 32.85 26.71 -34.91
CA GLU A 39 32.82 27.34 -33.58
C GLU A 39 31.57 26.85 -32.85
N GLU A 40 31.71 26.14 -31.75
CA GLU A 40 30.66 25.87 -30.76
C GLU A 40 30.49 27.14 -29.91
N THR A 41 29.32 27.77 -30.00
CA THR A 41 28.87 28.78 -29.06
C THR A 41 28.32 28.07 -27.83
N PRO A 42 28.74 28.37 -26.58
CA PRO A 42 28.16 27.77 -25.41
C PRO A 42 26.71 28.26 -25.21
N ALA A 43 25.80 27.33 -24.88
CA ALA A 43 24.47 27.62 -24.44
C ALA A 43 24.48 28.39 -23.11
N PRO A 44 23.54 29.28 -22.82
CA PRO A 44 23.45 29.96 -21.54
C PRO A 44 23.09 28.95 -20.42
N GLU A 45 23.80 29.05 -19.33
CA GLU A 45 23.54 28.35 -18.06
C GLU A 45 22.30 29.02 -17.42
N VAL A 46 21.16 28.33 -17.44
CA VAL A 46 19.96 28.76 -16.72
C VAL A 46 20.15 28.37 -15.26
N THR A 47 20.10 29.35 -14.35
CA THR A 47 20.22 29.12 -12.91
C THR A 47 18.89 28.63 -12.36
N GLU A 48 18.93 27.68 -11.41
CA GLU A 48 17.74 27.04 -10.77
C GLU A 48 16.77 28.05 -10.10
N GLU A 49 17.17 29.29 -9.87
CA GLU A 49 16.33 30.34 -9.29
C GLU A 49 15.30 30.95 -10.28
N GLU A 50 15.56 30.91 -11.60
CA GLU A 50 14.61 31.45 -12.58
C GLU A 50 13.43 30.50 -12.89
N THR A 51 13.54 29.21 -12.57
CA THR A 51 12.45 28.23 -12.78
C THR A 51 11.43 28.19 -11.64
N GLU A 52 11.77 28.67 -10.46
CA GLU A 52 10.83 28.74 -9.32
C GLU A 52 9.93 30.00 -9.37
N GLU A 53 10.39 31.11 -9.95
CA GLU A 53 9.58 32.32 -10.10
C GLU A 53 8.52 32.20 -11.23
N GLU A 54 8.83 31.54 -12.36
CA GLU A 54 7.85 31.34 -13.45
C GLU A 54 6.71 30.38 -13.05
N THR A 55 6.94 29.41 -12.17
CA THR A 55 5.89 28.48 -11.71
C THR A 55 4.97 29.09 -10.67
N MET A 56 5.39 30.13 -9.96
CA MET A 56 4.55 30.82 -8.98
C MET A 56 3.60 31.86 -9.63
N GLU A 57 4.02 32.54 -10.73
CA GLU A 57 3.14 33.45 -11.46
C GLU A 57 2.01 32.73 -12.23
N GLU A 58 2.24 31.49 -12.74
CA GLU A 58 1.18 30.70 -13.40
C GLU A 58 0.12 30.16 -12.42
N ILE A 59 0.45 30.00 -11.14
CA ILE A 59 -0.47 29.53 -10.10
C ILE A 59 -1.37 30.67 -9.59
N GLU A 60 -0.88 31.90 -9.48
CA GLU A 60 -1.69 33.08 -9.07
C GLU A 60 -2.70 33.51 -10.13
N GLU A 61 -2.39 33.37 -11.45
CA GLU A 61 -3.36 33.68 -12.54
C GLU A 61 -4.49 32.61 -12.62
N ALA A 62 -4.31 31.41 -12.14
CA ALA A 62 -5.35 30.37 -12.14
C ALA A 62 -6.39 30.54 -11.01
N GLU A 63 -6.01 31.09 -9.86
CA GLU A 63 -6.92 31.32 -8.74
C GLU A 63 -7.83 32.55 -8.91
N GLU A 64 -7.45 33.56 -9.71
CA GLU A 64 -8.30 34.75 -9.95
C GLU A 64 -9.47 34.51 -10.94
N MET A 65 -9.52 33.38 -11.66
CA MET A 65 -10.59 33.10 -12.64
C MET A 65 -11.76 32.26 -12.06
N GLU A 66 -11.69 31.69 -10.85
CA GLU A 66 -12.76 30.87 -10.27
C GLU A 66 -13.76 31.61 -9.37
N GLU A 67 -13.57 32.90 -9.06
CA GLU A 67 -14.46 33.65 -8.13
C GLU A 67 -15.67 34.37 -8.78
N THR A 68 -15.97 34.22 -10.07
CA THR A 68 -17.02 35.03 -10.73
C THR A 68 -18.25 34.31 -11.26
N GLU A 69 -18.51 33.04 -10.94
CA GLU A 69 -19.78 32.38 -11.30
C GLU A 69 -20.41 31.56 -10.19
N SER A 70 -21.07 32.19 -9.22
CA SER A 70 -22.18 31.52 -8.49
C SER A 70 -23.20 32.57 -8.01
N GLY A 71 -24.26 32.69 -8.75
CA GLY A 71 -25.44 33.47 -8.38
C GLY A 71 -26.71 32.77 -8.78
N SER A 72 -27.41 32.23 -7.75
CA SER A 72 -28.89 32.11 -7.68
C SER A 72 -29.63 31.26 -8.71
N GLU A 73 -30.29 30.19 -8.23
CA GLU A 73 -31.75 30.12 -8.29
C GLU A 73 -32.35 29.01 -7.40
N ASN A 74 -33.30 29.43 -6.56
CA ASN A 74 -34.23 28.62 -5.76
C ASN A 74 -35.37 28.07 -6.64
N ALA A 75 -35.78 26.80 -6.46
CA ALA A 75 -37.20 26.37 -6.59
C ALA A 75 -37.44 24.98 -6.01
N ASP A 76 -38.04 24.95 -4.90
CA ASP A 76 -39.25 24.27 -4.38
C ASP A 76 -39.78 23.00 -5.10
N SER A 77 -40.05 22.02 -4.25
CA SER A 77 -41.22 21.18 -4.08
C SER A 77 -41.17 19.68 -4.37
N ARG A 78 -41.61 19.02 -3.33
CA ARG A 78 -42.44 17.82 -3.19
C ARG A 78 -41.80 16.44 -3.07
N GLY A 79 -42.02 15.93 -1.86
CA GLY A 79 -41.83 14.56 -1.47
C GLY A 79 -42.80 13.59 -2.16
N GLU A 80 -42.38 12.36 -2.28
CA GLU A 80 -43.24 11.20 -2.31
C GLU A 80 -42.63 10.08 -1.47
N ASP A 81 -43.42 9.62 -0.51
CA ASP A 81 -43.20 8.45 0.31
C ASP A 81 -43.05 7.18 -0.54
N VAL A 82 -42.03 6.40 -0.31
CA VAL A 82 -41.97 5.01 -0.74
C VAL A 82 -41.67 4.10 0.46
N ALA A 83 -42.57 3.14 0.56
CA ALA A 83 -42.85 2.23 1.64
C ALA A 83 -41.63 1.40 2.13
N ALA A 84 -41.66 1.14 3.45
CA ALA A 84 -40.87 0.16 4.15
C ALA A 84 -41.00 -1.25 3.55
N GLY A 85 -39.90 -1.78 3.03
CA GLY A 85 -39.73 -3.20 2.75
C GLY A 85 -39.16 -3.89 3.99
N THR A 86 -39.94 -4.83 4.54
CA THR A 86 -39.51 -5.71 5.64
C THR A 86 -38.42 -6.64 5.15
N GLY A 87 -37.16 -6.32 5.44
CA GLY A 87 -36.02 -7.21 5.28
C GLY A 87 -35.99 -8.25 6.40
N GLN A 88 -35.84 -9.50 6.01
CA GLN A 88 -35.66 -10.65 6.89
C GLN A 88 -34.34 -10.51 7.65
N ASN A 89 -34.40 -10.75 8.97
CA ASN A 89 -33.24 -10.97 9.83
C ASN A 89 -32.37 -12.10 9.27
N THR A 90 -31.23 -11.77 8.74
CA THR A 90 -30.09 -12.69 8.70
C THR A 90 -29.38 -12.56 10.05
N GLU A 91 -29.24 -13.66 10.75
CA GLU A 91 -28.53 -13.74 12.02
C GLU A 91 -27.10 -13.23 11.79
N THR A 92 -26.81 -12.06 12.33
CA THR A 92 -25.45 -11.56 12.55
C THR A 92 -24.76 -12.61 13.42
N THR A 93 -23.72 -13.25 12.94
CA THR A 93 -22.85 -14.12 13.74
C THR A 93 -22.36 -13.27 14.90
N ALA A 94 -22.87 -13.59 16.10
CA ALA A 94 -22.45 -12.94 17.34
C ALA A 94 -20.93 -13.10 17.47
N GLN A 95 -20.22 -11.96 17.47
CA GLN A 95 -18.84 -11.92 17.95
C GLN A 95 -18.79 -12.57 19.32
N GLY A 96 -17.97 -13.63 19.45
CA GLY A 96 -17.75 -14.33 20.71
C GLY A 96 -17.27 -13.33 21.78
N THR A 97 -17.59 -13.59 23.05
CA THR A 97 -17.19 -12.76 24.22
C THR A 97 -15.69 -12.90 24.56
N GLY A 98 -14.85 -13.32 23.61
CA GLY A 98 -13.40 -13.45 23.72
C GLY A 98 -12.67 -12.39 22.90
N ASP A 99 -11.35 -12.29 23.11
CA ASP A 99 -10.48 -11.44 22.30
C ASP A 99 -10.50 -11.89 20.84
N PRO A 100 -10.29 -10.99 19.84
CA PRO A 100 -10.17 -11.36 18.45
C PRO A 100 -9.05 -12.38 18.21
N VAL A 101 -9.29 -13.33 17.30
CA VAL A 101 -8.29 -14.32 16.92
C VAL A 101 -7.48 -13.79 15.74
N VAL A 102 -6.16 -13.91 15.82
CA VAL A 102 -5.22 -13.67 14.73
C VAL A 102 -4.56 -15.02 14.40
N TYR A 103 -4.84 -15.57 13.24
CA TYR A 103 -4.18 -16.77 12.73
C TYR A 103 -2.84 -16.40 12.10
N MET A 104 -1.83 -17.27 12.25
CA MET A 104 -0.48 -17.05 11.76
C MET A 104 0.14 -18.33 11.21
N THR A 105 0.86 -18.22 10.09
CA THR A 105 1.83 -19.21 9.61
C THR A 105 3.18 -18.56 9.35
N ALA A 106 4.27 -19.29 9.62
CA ALA A 106 5.62 -18.90 9.20
C ALA A 106 5.91 -19.25 7.73
N ASP A 107 5.07 -20.05 7.09
CA ASP A 107 5.19 -20.43 5.69
C ASP A 107 4.73 -19.29 4.77
N ILE A 108 5.70 -18.54 4.19
CA ILE A 108 5.45 -17.46 3.23
C ILE A 108 5.47 -18.05 1.81
N SER A 109 4.50 -18.89 1.54
CA SER A 109 4.24 -19.49 0.25
C SER A 109 2.78 -19.27 -0.17
N SER A 110 2.43 -19.61 -1.40
CA SER A 110 1.02 -19.59 -1.86
C SER A 110 0.16 -20.53 -1.04
N GLU A 111 0.69 -21.70 -0.66
CA GLU A 111 0.03 -22.68 0.19
C GLU A 111 -0.17 -22.14 1.62
N GLY A 112 0.83 -21.47 2.21
CA GLY A 112 0.72 -20.85 3.53
C GLY A 112 -0.31 -19.70 3.53
N LEU A 113 -0.36 -18.90 2.47
CA LEU A 113 -1.37 -17.83 2.30
C LEU A 113 -2.79 -18.42 2.25
N ILE A 114 -3.00 -19.49 1.50
CA ILE A 114 -4.29 -20.19 1.43
C ILE A 114 -4.64 -20.79 2.81
N ALA A 115 -3.68 -21.43 3.48
CA ALA A 115 -3.93 -22.06 4.78
C ALA A 115 -4.38 -21.04 5.84
N VAL A 116 -3.75 -19.85 5.91
CA VAL A 116 -4.15 -18.83 6.86
C VAL A 116 -5.51 -18.19 6.51
N TYR A 117 -5.84 -18.08 5.21
CA TYR A 117 -7.16 -17.68 4.76
C TYR A 117 -8.23 -18.71 5.14
N GLU A 118 -7.97 -20.01 4.91
CA GLU A 118 -8.89 -21.09 5.26
C GLU A 118 -9.15 -21.17 6.79
N ALA A 119 -8.15 -20.83 7.61
CA ALA A 119 -8.31 -20.79 9.08
C ALA A 119 -9.34 -19.74 9.54
N LEU A 120 -9.63 -18.72 8.73
CA LEU A 120 -10.72 -17.75 8.99
C LEU A 120 -12.12 -18.36 8.76
N GLU A 121 -12.24 -19.50 8.11
CA GLU A 121 -13.51 -20.11 7.73
C GLU A 121 -14.44 -19.14 6.93
N ALA A 122 -13.80 -18.21 6.18
CA ALA A 122 -14.49 -17.17 5.41
C ALA A 122 -15.29 -17.77 4.24
N SER A 123 -16.42 -17.15 3.92
CA SER A 123 -17.25 -17.54 2.77
C SER A 123 -17.67 -16.29 1.98
N PRO A 124 -16.74 -15.61 1.30
CA PRO A 124 -17.04 -14.44 0.48
C PRO A 124 -18.10 -14.75 -0.58
N THR A 125 -19.04 -13.84 -0.78
CA THR A 125 -20.11 -13.97 -1.80
C THR A 125 -20.35 -12.66 -2.50
N GLY A 126 -20.94 -12.71 -3.70
CA GLY A 126 -21.18 -11.53 -4.54
C GLY A 126 -19.95 -11.11 -5.31
N ASN A 127 -19.84 -9.82 -5.61
CA ASN A 127 -18.68 -9.24 -6.29
C ASN A 127 -17.53 -9.10 -5.30
N ILE A 128 -16.45 -9.83 -5.51
CA ILE A 128 -15.33 -9.89 -4.55
C ILE A 128 -14.22 -8.94 -4.98
N ALA A 129 -13.91 -7.96 -4.11
CA ALA A 129 -12.75 -7.10 -4.24
C ALA A 129 -11.55 -7.69 -3.49
N VAL A 130 -10.43 -7.84 -4.16
CA VAL A 130 -9.13 -8.11 -3.52
C VAL A 130 -8.36 -6.80 -3.43
N LYS A 131 -8.35 -6.20 -2.24
CA LYS A 131 -7.69 -4.91 -2.02
C LYS A 131 -6.22 -5.10 -1.64
N LEU A 132 -5.36 -4.60 -2.49
CA LEU A 132 -3.92 -4.59 -2.24
C LEU A 132 -3.30 -3.25 -2.67
N SER A 133 -2.02 -3.02 -2.36
CA SER A 133 -1.24 -1.95 -2.95
C SER A 133 -0.52 -2.48 -4.19
N THR A 134 -0.78 -1.88 -5.34
CA THR A 134 -0.12 -2.25 -6.60
C THR A 134 1.38 -1.94 -6.59
N GLY A 135 1.83 -1.00 -5.75
CA GLY A 135 3.23 -0.60 -5.58
C GLY A 135 3.79 0.23 -6.74
N GLU A 136 4.74 1.10 -6.45
CA GLU A 136 5.52 1.77 -7.51
C GLU A 136 6.47 0.77 -8.20
N PRO A 137 6.83 0.97 -9.47
CA PRO A 137 7.88 0.19 -10.12
C PRO A 137 9.19 0.22 -9.32
N GLY A 138 9.74 -0.96 -9.02
CA GLY A 138 10.95 -1.11 -8.19
C GLY A 138 10.69 -1.32 -6.69
N SER A 139 9.46 -1.16 -6.22
CA SER A 139 9.09 -1.39 -4.82
C SER A 139 9.01 -2.88 -4.45
N ASN A 140 8.80 -3.14 -3.14
CA ASN A 140 8.65 -4.48 -2.57
C ASN A 140 7.22 -5.03 -2.61
N TYR A 141 6.36 -4.58 -3.54
CA TYR A 141 4.96 -4.99 -3.65
C TYR A 141 4.73 -6.52 -3.59
N LEU A 142 3.54 -6.97 -3.21
CA LEU A 142 3.17 -8.39 -3.18
C LEU A 142 3.24 -9.00 -4.59
N ARG A 143 4.02 -10.06 -4.73
CA ARG A 143 4.25 -10.72 -6.01
C ARG A 143 3.11 -11.67 -6.35
N THR A 144 2.80 -11.80 -7.63
CA THR A 144 1.70 -12.64 -8.12
C THR A 144 1.94 -14.14 -7.93
N ASP A 145 3.18 -14.58 -7.82
CA ASP A 145 3.53 -15.96 -7.48
C ASP A 145 3.16 -16.33 -6.03
N LEU A 146 3.09 -15.36 -5.12
CA LEU A 146 2.61 -15.57 -3.75
C LEU A 146 1.08 -15.52 -3.65
N ILE A 147 0.45 -14.53 -4.30
CA ILE A 147 -0.98 -14.25 -4.05
C ILE A 147 -1.92 -14.85 -5.11
N GLY A 148 -1.37 -15.30 -6.25
CA GLY A 148 -2.18 -15.65 -7.43
C GLY A 148 -3.16 -16.78 -7.19
N ASP A 149 -2.76 -17.85 -6.49
CA ASP A 149 -3.62 -18.99 -6.25
C ASP A 149 -4.78 -18.64 -5.32
N LEU A 150 -4.55 -17.82 -4.28
CA LEU A 150 -5.63 -17.33 -3.42
C LEU A 150 -6.59 -16.43 -4.22
N VAL A 151 -6.09 -15.47 -4.98
CA VAL A 151 -6.91 -14.57 -5.78
C VAL A 151 -7.78 -15.36 -6.76
N GLN A 152 -7.19 -16.32 -7.49
CA GLN A 152 -7.89 -17.15 -8.48
C GLN A 152 -8.80 -18.21 -7.84
N SER A 153 -8.76 -18.40 -6.52
CA SER A 153 -9.69 -19.29 -5.83
C SER A 153 -11.10 -18.68 -5.65
N PHE A 154 -11.24 -17.37 -5.77
CA PHE A 154 -12.52 -16.68 -5.73
C PHE A 154 -13.22 -16.73 -7.09
N GLU A 155 -14.56 -16.61 -7.09
CA GLU A 155 -15.36 -16.51 -8.31
C GLU A 155 -15.32 -15.06 -8.84
N ASP A 156 -14.79 -14.86 -10.04
CA ASP A 156 -14.67 -13.56 -10.73
C ASP A 156 -14.10 -12.42 -9.85
N PRO A 157 -12.95 -12.59 -9.19
CA PRO A 157 -12.39 -11.57 -8.30
C PRO A 157 -11.89 -10.39 -9.09
N THR A 158 -11.95 -9.20 -8.50
CA THR A 158 -11.32 -7.99 -9.02
C THR A 158 -10.29 -7.48 -8.04
N ILE A 159 -9.06 -7.26 -8.49
CA ILE A 159 -8.04 -6.55 -7.72
C ILE A 159 -8.37 -5.06 -7.77
N VAL A 160 -8.48 -4.42 -6.60
CA VAL A 160 -8.90 -3.03 -6.50
C VAL A 160 -7.87 -2.15 -5.81
N GLU A 161 -7.70 -0.93 -6.33
CA GLU A 161 -6.91 0.14 -5.72
C GLU A 161 -7.45 1.51 -6.17
N CYS A 162 -6.91 2.61 -5.61
CA CYS A 162 -7.14 3.99 -6.04
C CYS A 162 -5.84 4.68 -6.41
N ASN A 163 -5.91 5.70 -7.27
CA ASN A 163 -4.77 6.54 -7.64
C ASN A 163 -4.09 7.15 -6.42
N THR A 164 -2.81 7.45 -6.53
CA THR A 164 -2.06 8.14 -5.48
C THR A 164 -2.33 9.65 -5.52
N ALA A 165 -2.16 10.31 -4.36
CA ALA A 165 -2.28 11.77 -4.25
C ALA A 165 -0.93 12.50 -4.42
N TYR A 166 0.15 11.76 -4.63
CA TYR A 166 1.48 12.29 -4.95
C TYR A 166 1.81 12.00 -6.42
N GLY A 167 2.82 12.66 -6.95
CA GLY A 167 3.38 12.32 -8.27
C GLY A 167 3.94 10.89 -8.27
N GLY A 168 4.10 10.26 -9.43
CA GLY A 168 4.61 8.90 -9.56
C GLY A 168 3.87 8.13 -10.64
N SER A 169 4.17 6.84 -10.75
CA SER A 169 3.63 5.99 -11.82
C SER A 169 2.16 5.60 -11.60
N ARG A 170 1.58 5.91 -10.44
CA ARG A 170 0.19 5.63 -10.07
C ARG A 170 -0.64 6.89 -9.82
N ALA A 171 -0.14 8.07 -10.27
CA ALA A 171 -0.78 9.36 -10.05
C ALA A 171 -2.05 9.56 -10.90
N ASN A 172 -2.23 8.79 -11.97
CA ASN A 172 -3.44 8.80 -12.77
C ASN A 172 -3.80 7.39 -13.27
N THR A 173 -5.07 7.19 -13.56
CA THR A 173 -5.65 5.90 -13.90
C THR A 173 -4.95 5.18 -15.05
N ALA A 174 -4.60 5.89 -16.13
CA ALA A 174 -3.97 5.25 -17.29
C ALA A 174 -2.56 4.72 -16.97
N MET A 175 -1.76 5.48 -16.22
CA MET A 175 -0.44 5.05 -15.75
C MET A 175 -0.57 3.93 -14.71
N HIS A 176 -1.55 4.03 -13.82
CA HIS A 176 -1.78 3.04 -12.77
C HIS A 176 -2.14 1.66 -13.37
N TYR A 177 -2.99 1.61 -14.40
CA TYR A 177 -3.25 0.35 -15.13
C TYR A 177 -1.98 -0.22 -15.79
N GLN A 178 -1.06 0.63 -16.29
CA GLN A 178 0.23 0.17 -16.83
C GLN A 178 1.12 -0.46 -15.74
N VAL A 179 1.12 0.11 -14.53
CA VAL A 179 1.83 -0.48 -13.39
C VAL A 179 1.21 -1.83 -13.01
N ALA A 180 -0.10 -1.93 -12.90
CA ALA A 180 -0.80 -3.18 -12.60
C ALA A 180 -0.50 -4.28 -13.64
N GLU A 181 -0.46 -3.93 -14.93
CA GLU A 181 -0.06 -4.83 -16.01
C GLU A 181 1.40 -5.26 -15.88
N ALA A 182 2.32 -4.31 -15.66
CA ALA A 182 3.76 -4.59 -15.54
C ALA A 182 4.08 -5.46 -14.32
N HIS A 183 3.31 -5.35 -13.25
CA HIS A 183 3.45 -6.17 -12.04
C HIS A 183 2.74 -7.53 -12.15
N GLY A 184 2.03 -7.79 -13.25
CA GLY A 184 1.39 -9.07 -13.54
C GLY A 184 0.00 -9.24 -12.91
N TYR A 185 -0.57 -8.24 -12.24
CA TYR A 185 -1.87 -8.37 -11.57
C TYR A 185 -2.99 -8.69 -12.54
N ARG A 186 -2.99 -8.08 -13.74
CA ARG A 186 -3.97 -8.36 -14.79
C ARG A 186 -3.89 -9.77 -15.40
N ALA A 187 -2.86 -10.53 -15.07
CA ALA A 187 -2.76 -11.93 -15.47
C ALA A 187 -3.46 -12.88 -14.49
N ILE A 188 -3.75 -12.43 -13.27
CA ILE A 188 -4.38 -13.25 -12.22
C ILE A 188 -5.83 -12.85 -11.90
N ALA A 189 -6.26 -11.62 -12.20
CA ALA A 189 -7.62 -11.13 -12.03
C ALA A 189 -7.87 -9.88 -12.88
N ASP A 190 -9.12 -9.45 -12.99
CA ASP A 190 -9.44 -8.10 -13.43
C ASP A 190 -8.91 -7.07 -12.44
N VAL A 191 -8.65 -5.85 -12.92
CA VAL A 191 -8.13 -4.74 -12.07
C VAL A 191 -9.04 -3.53 -12.25
N ASP A 192 -9.47 -2.94 -11.13
CA ASP A 192 -10.25 -1.70 -11.08
C ASP A 192 -9.51 -0.64 -10.27
N ILE A 193 -9.26 0.51 -10.89
CA ILE A 193 -8.80 1.72 -10.21
C ILE A 193 -10.05 2.49 -9.81
N MET A 194 -10.52 2.21 -8.59
CA MET A 194 -11.86 2.58 -8.11
C MET A 194 -12.20 4.07 -8.18
N ASP A 195 -11.18 4.95 -8.20
CA ASP A 195 -11.38 6.39 -8.30
C ASP A 195 -11.22 6.93 -9.74
N GLU A 196 -11.24 6.07 -10.77
CA GLU A 196 -11.18 6.50 -12.17
C GLU A 196 -12.35 7.42 -12.57
N ASN A 197 -13.48 7.28 -11.90
CA ASN A 197 -14.71 8.05 -12.10
C ASN A 197 -14.98 9.05 -10.96
N GLY A 198 -13.97 9.35 -10.13
CA GLY A 198 -14.08 10.27 -9.00
C GLY A 198 -14.28 9.58 -7.66
N SER A 199 -14.94 10.27 -6.73
CA SER A 199 -15.09 9.84 -5.35
C SER A 199 -16.56 9.60 -4.99
N MET A 200 -16.80 8.72 -4.01
CA MET A 200 -18.02 8.68 -3.23
C MET A 200 -17.72 8.98 -1.76
N THR A 201 -18.70 9.49 -1.04
CA THR A 201 -18.55 9.91 0.36
C THR A 201 -19.09 8.85 1.31
N LEU A 202 -18.31 8.47 2.32
CA LEU A 202 -18.76 7.68 3.45
C LEU A 202 -18.84 8.57 4.69
N PRO A 203 -19.90 8.45 5.52
CA PRO A 203 -19.94 9.17 6.79
C PRO A 203 -18.91 8.59 7.75
N VAL A 204 -18.23 9.44 8.51
CA VAL A 204 -17.36 9.05 9.63
C VAL A 204 -18.10 9.24 10.94
N THR A 205 -18.37 8.14 11.64
CA THR A 205 -19.10 8.17 12.91
C THR A 205 -18.12 8.17 14.08
N GLY A 206 -18.17 9.19 14.91
CA GLY A 206 -17.33 9.31 16.10
C GLY A 206 -15.90 9.78 15.83
N GLY A 207 -15.61 10.29 14.63
CA GLY A 207 -14.32 10.88 14.31
C GLY A 207 -14.08 12.19 15.06
N SER A 208 -12.81 12.44 15.38
CA SER A 208 -12.33 13.69 15.98
C SER A 208 -11.86 14.70 14.92
N ASN A 209 -11.35 14.17 13.80
CA ASN A 209 -10.75 14.92 12.71
C ASN A 209 -11.60 14.88 11.43
N LEU A 210 -12.17 13.70 11.11
CA LEU A 210 -13.00 13.51 9.92
C LEU A 210 -14.47 13.44 10.27
N THR A 211 -15.31 14.06 9.44
CA THR A 211 -16.78 13.85 9.42
C THR A 211 -17.20 13.01 8.20
N GLU A 212 -16.37 12.98 7.20
CA GLU A 212 -16.57 12.30 5.92
C GLU A 212 -15.26 11.68 5.45
N ASN A 213 -15.35 10.57 4.71
CA ASN A 213 -14.23 9.93 4.01
C ASN A 213 -14.58 9.82 2.52
N TYR A 214 -13.66 10.22 1.66
CA TYR A 214 -13.84 10.16 0.20
C TYR A 214 -13.13 8.92 -0.35
N VAL A 215 -13.91 7.89 -0.68
CA VAL A 215 -13.42 6.64 -1.28
C VAL A 215 -13.60 6.64 -2.79
N GLY A 216 -12.96 5.72 -3.50
CA GLY A 216 -13.14 5.60 -4.95
C GLY A 216 -14.62 5.40 -5.31
N ALA A 217 -15.10 6.04 -6.39
CA ALA A 217 -16.51 5.99 -6.81
C ALA A 217 -17.01 4.56 -7.06
N ASN A 218 -16.11 3.64 -7.47
CA ASN A 218 -16.45 2.24 -7.73
C ASN A 218 -16.46 1.36 -6.46
N PHE A 219 -16.14 1.90 -5.28
CA PHE A 219 -16.07 1.16 -4.02
C PHE A 219 -17.36 0.35 -3.73
N ALA A 220 -18.51 0.93 -3.98
CA ALA A 220 -19.81 0.29 -3.73
C ALA A 220 -20.21 -0.79 -4.79
N ASN A 221 -19.37 -1.05 -5.79
CA ASN A 221 -19.63 -2.10 -6.77
C ASN A 221 -19.33 -3.51 -6.24
N TYR A 222 -18.70 -3.61 -5.08
CA TYR A 222 -18.24 -4.86 -4.49
C TYR A 222 -18.99 -5.18 -3.20
N ASP A 223 -19.36 -6.46 -3.05
CA ASP A 223 -20.13 -6.96 -1.92
C ASP A 223 -19.25 -7.47 -0.79
N TYR A 224 -18.01 -7.89 -1.08
CA TYR A 224 -17.05 -8.41 -0.11
C TYR A 224 -15.63 -7.97 -0.42
N TYR A 225 -14.86 -7.63 0.64
CA TYR A 225 -13.46 -7.21 0.52
C TYR A 225 -12.51 -8.20 1.19
N VAL A 226 -11.55 -8.72 0.42
CA VAL A 226 -10.37 -9.45 0.90
C VAL A 226 -9.20 -8.50 0.87
N VAL A 227 -8.75 -8.04 2.04
CA VAL A 227 -7.70 -7.04 2.16
C VAL A 227 -6.34 -7.73 2.32
N LEU A 228 -5.54 -7.76 1.25
CA LEU A 228 -4.17 -8.27 1.25
C LEU A 228 -3.19 -7.12 1.44
N SER A 229 -2.56 -7.06 2.60
CA SER A 229 -1.59 -6.01 2.91
C SER A 229 -0.17 -6.59 2.96
N HIS A 230 0.74 -5.92 2.28
CA HIS A 230 2.16 -6.08 2.55
C HIS A 230 2.48 -5.25 3.80
N PHE A 231 2.81 -5.91 4.92
CA PHE A 231 3.18 -5.21 6.15
C PHE A 231 4.63 -4.74 6.06
N LYS A 232 4.92 -3.49 6.41
CA LYS A 232 6.24 -2.85 6.29
C LYS A 232 6.28 -1.49 6.99
N GLY A 233 7.45 -0.85 7.01
CA GLY A 233 7.59 0.54 7.43
C GLY A 233 6.89 1.54 6.51
N HIS A 234 6.72 2.75 7.00
CA HIS A 234 6.15 3.86 6.23
C HIS A 234 6.71 5.21 6.71
N SER A 235 7.11 6.06 5.77
CA SER A 235 7.79 7.33 6.06
C SER A 235 6.93 8.33 6.86
N MET A 236 5.60 8.30 6.72
CA MET A 236 4.68 9.20 7.43
C MET A 236 3.94 8.49 8.57
N ALA A 237 3.39 7.30 8.35
CA ALA A 237 2.55 6.59 9.32
C ALA A 237 3.34 5.66 10.28
N GLY A 238 4.67 5.55 10.14
CA GLY A 238 5.50 4.62 10.89
C GLY A 238 5.47 3.21 10.31
N TYR A 239 4.30 2.67 10.06
CA TYR A 239 4.09 1.37 9.41
C TYR A 239 2.90 1.41 8.43
N GLY A 240 2.78 0.38 7.62
CA GLY A 240 1.63 0.13 6.77
C GLY A 240 1.18 -1.31 6.89
N GLY A 241 -0.05 -1.52 7.29
CA GLY A 241 -0.73 -2.81 7.44
C GLY A 241 -2.18 -2.71 6.98
N ALA A 242 -3.08 -3.48 7.61
CA ALA A 242 -4.49 -3.56 7.28
C ALA A 242 -5.20 -2.20 7.40
N ILE A 243 -5.01 -1.47 8.52
CA ILE A 243 -5.66 -0.17 8.75
C ILE A 243 -5.28 0.81 7.64
N LYS A 244 -3.98 0.93 7.31
CA LYS A 244 -3.55 1.82 6.24
C LYS A 244 -4.10 1.40 4.87
N ASN A 245 -4.22 0.11 4.61
CA ASN A 245 -4.74 -0.41 3.35
C ASN A 245 -6.23 -0.11 3.16
N ILE A 246 -7.04 -0.18 4.22
CA ILE A 246 -8.47 0.14 4.14
C ILE A 246 -8.76 1.65 4.25
N SER A 247 -7.87 2.44 4.83
CA SER A 247 -8.00 3.90 4.89
C SER A 247 -7.41 4.55 3.63
N ILE A 248 -6.10 4.78 3.63
CA ILE A 248 -5.39 5.43 2.51
C ILE A 248 -5.56 4.63 1.20
N GLY A 249 -5.54 3.28 1.27
CA GLY A 249 -5.62 2.44 0.08
C GLY A 249 -6.98 2.49 -0.63
N ILE A 250 -8.09 2.64 0.09
CA ILE A 250 -9.46 2.72 -0.46
C ILE A 250 -9.87 4.17 -0.77
N ALA A 251 -9.28 5.15 -0.07
CA ALA A 251 -9.53 6.55 -0.34
C ALA A 251 -9.16 6.90 -1.80
N SER A 252 -9.98 7.73 -2.45
CA SER A 252 -9.65 8.35 -3.73
C SER A 252 -8.40 9.24 -3.60
N SER A 253 -7.86 9.74 -4.69
CA SER A 253 -6.74 10.69 -4.64
C SER A 253 -7.06 11.92 -3.77
N GLU A 254 -8.28 12.47 -3.90
CA GLU A 254 -8.80 13.53 -3.02
C GLU A 254 -8.90 13.09 -1.57
N GLY A 255 -9.48 11.91 -1.31
CA GLY A 255 -9.61 11.36 0.04
C GLY A 255 -8.28 11.09 0.73
N LYS A 256 -7.26 10.66 -0.03
CA LYS A 256 -5.90 10.52 0.51
C LYS A 256 -5.37 11.86 1.01
N SER A 257 -5.55 12.93 0.26
CA SER A 257 -5.13 14.28 0.67
C SER A 257 -5.92 14.76 1.90
N HIS A 258 -7.23 14.48 1.95
CA HIS A 258 -8.09 14.81 3.08
C HIS A 258 -7.63 14.11 4.38
N ILE A 259 -7.37 12.81 4.32
CA ILE A 259 -6.87 12.04 5.48
C ILE A 259 -5.49 12.54 5.92
N HIS A 260 -4.55 12.74 4.98
CA HIS A 260 -3.20 13.20 5.32
C HIS A 260 -3.17 14.60 5.93
N SER A 261 -4.13 15.45 5.61
CA SER A 261 -4.26 16.79 6.21
C SER A 261 -4.98 16.80 7.56
N GLY A 262 -5.37 15.66 8.12
CA GLY A 262 -6.16 15.60 9.35
C GLY A 262 -7.54 16.24 9.19
N GLY A 263 -8.18 16.08 8.02
CA GLY A 263 -9.51 16.62 7.74
C GLY A 263 -9.57 18.13 7.48
N THR A 264 -8.44 18.83 7.47
CA THR A 264 -8.41 20.30 7.35
C THR A 264 -8.56 20.81 5.91
N GLY A 265 -8.45 19.93 4.91
CA GLY A 265 -8.42 20.30 3.49
C GLY A 265 -7.12 21.00 3.06
N GLY A 266 -6.10 20.97 3.90
CA GLY A 266 -4.78 21.55 3.63
C GLY A 266 -3.88 20.63 2.80
N SER A 267 -2.59 20.99 2.72
CA SER A 267 -1.59 20.16 2.07
C SER A 267 -1.48 18.80 2.75
N MET A 268 -1.33 17.74 1.94
CA MET A 268 -1.02 16.39 2.45
C MET A 268 0.36 16.29 3.12
N TRP A 269 1.19 17.33 3.01
CA TRP A 269 2.55 17.38 3.56
C TRP A 269 2.62 18.36 4.73
N GLY A 270 3.23 17.92 5.84
CA GLY A 270 3.54 18.80 6.98
C GLY A 270 2.34 19.16 7.86
N GLY A 271 1.25 18.39 7.83
CA GLY A 271 0.14 18.47 8.77
C GLY A 271 0.52 17.99 10.18
N ASP A 272 -0.43 18.07 11.11
CA ASP A 272 -0.30 17.50 12.46
C ASP A 272 -0.19 15.97 12.37
N GLN A 273 0.85 15.40 12.99
CA GLN A 273 1.17 13.98 12.90
C GLN A 273 0.07 13.11 13.53
N ASP A 274 -0.40 13.49 14.73
CA ASP A 274 -1.40 12.70 15.46
C ASP A 274 -2.76 12.81 14.77
N ALA A 275 -3.16 14.01 14.31
CA ALA A 275 -4.40 14.18 13.53
C ALA A 275 -4.40 13.34 12.24
N PHE A 276 -3.26 13.18 11.56
CA PHE A 276 -3.14 12.30 10.40
C PHE A 276 -3.33 10.82 10.80
N LEU A 277 -2.68 10.36 11.86
CA LEU A 277 -2.77 8.97 12.33
C LEU A 277 -4.20 8.62 12.81
N GLU A 278 -4.83 9.55 13.52
CA GLU A 278 -6.24 9.45 13.93
C GLU A 278 -7.17 9.41 12.73
N SER A 279 -6.97 10.30 11.74
CA SER A 279 -7.76 10.32 10.50
C SER A 279 -7.66 9.03 9.70
N MET A 280 -6.51 8.34 9.73
CA MET A 280 -6.40 7.01 9.11
C MET A 280 -7.30 5.99 9.81
N ALA A 281 -7.33 5.96 11.13
CA ALA A 281 -8.21 5.07 11.90
C ALA A 281 -9.69 5.39 11.64
N GLU A 282 -10.05 6.67 11.62
CA GLU A 282 -11.40 7.17 11.37
C GLU A 282 -11.90 6.82 9.96
N ALA A 283 -11.04 7.00 8.93
CA ALA A 283 -11.32 6.60 7.57
C ALA A 283 -11.47 5.08 7.44
N GLY A 284 -10.58 4.30 8.08
CA GLY A 284 -10.69 2.84 8.13
C GLY A 284 -12.01 2.37 8.75
N LYS A 285 -12.43 3.05 9.83
CA LYS A 285 -13.72 2.75 10.49
C LYS A 285 -14.91 3.00 9.56
N SER A 286 -14.92 4.08 8.81
CA SER A 286 -16.01 4.38 7.87
C SER A 286 -16.15 3.31 6.78
N VAL A 287 -15.04 2.72 6.33
CA VAL A 287 -15.03 1.59 5.38
C VAL A 287 -15.60 0.34 6.03
N MET A 288 -15.16 0.00 7.24
CA MET A 288 -15.65 -1.18 7.97
C MET A 288 -17.14 -1.04 8.31
N ASP A 289 -17.58 0.13 8.77
CA ASP A 289 -18.99 0.41 9.07
C ASP A 289 -19.88 0.26 7.82
N TYR A 290 -19.41 0.69 6.64
CA TYR A 290 -20.14 0.55 5.38
C TYR A 290 -20.28 -0.92 4.93
N LEU A 291 -19.20 -1.70 5.08
CA LEU A 291 -19.16 -3.10 4.63
C LEU A 291 -19.87 -4.07 5.58
N ASP A 292 -20.23 -3.64 6.79
CA ASP A 292 -21.04 -4.38 7.79
C ASP A 292 -20.60 -5.85 7.95
N GLY A 293 -19.30 -6.06 8.15
CA GLY A 293 -18.70 -7.40 8.35
C GLY A 293 -18.32 -8.16 7.07
N ASN A 294 -18.59 -7.60 5.87
CA ASN A 294 -18.21 -8.22 4.60
C ASN A 294 -16.77 -7.87 4.22
N ILE A 295 -15.84 -8.07 5.13
CA ILE A 295 -14.43 -7.75 4.98
C ILE A 295 -13.57 -8.67 5.84
N LEU A 296 -12.41 -9.06 5.35
CA LEU A 296 -11.37 -9.75 6.10
C LEU A 296 -9.99 -9.19 5.76
N TYR A 297 -9.02 -9.44 6.62
CA TYR A 297 -7.70 -8.86 6.52
C TYR A 297 -6.61 -9.92 6.60
N ILE A 298 -5.60 -9.79 5.73
CA ILE A 298 -4.40 -10.61 5.71
C ILE A 298 -3.19 -9.69 5.57
N ASN A 299 -2.23 -9.80 6.49
CA ASN A 299 -0.95 -9.10 6.44
C ASN A 299 0.16 -10.10 6.08
N VAL A 300 0.92 -9.81 5.04
CA VAL A 300 2.11 -10.56 4.64
C VAL A 300 3.35 -9.82 5.15
N MET A 301 4.10 -10.46 6.04
CA MET A 301 5.29 -9.92 6.69
C MET A 301 6.57 -10.48 6.05
N ASN A 302 6.79 -10.13 4.77
CA ASN A 302 7.99 -10.47 4.02
C ASN A 302 8.66 -9.20 3.48
N ARG A 303 9.96 -9.27 3.22
CA ARG A 303 10.74 -8.12 2.71
C ARG A 303 10.44 -6.84 3.49
N LEU A 304 10.57 -6.95 4.82
CA LEU A 304 10.19 -5.95 5.81
C LEU A 304 11.14 -4.74 5.78
N SER A 305 10.98 -3.88 4.76
CA SER A 305 11.69 -2.61 4.63
C SER A 305 11.11 -1.55 5.57
N VAL A 306 11.95 -0.58 5.95
CA VAL A 306 11.50 0.64 6.64
C VAL A 306 10.69 1.57 5.74
N ASP A 307 10.73 1.35 4.41
CA ASP A 307 10.00 2.12 3.41
C ASP A 307 8.84 1.31 2.82
N CYS A 308 7.84 2.01 2.30
CA CYS A 308 6.64 1.37 1.78
C CYS A 308 6.70 1.15 0.27
N ASP A 309 5.71 0.39 -0.26
CA ASP A 309 5.56 0.15 -1.71
C ASP A 309 5.19 1.41 -2.51
N CYS A 310 5.05 2.57 -1.86
CA CYS A 310 4.93 3.87 -2.52
C CYS A 310 6.30 4.47 -2.89
N ASP A 311 7.40 3.85 -2.48
CA ASP A 311 8.76 4.20 -2.87
C ASP A 311 9.27 3.22 -3.94
N GLY A 312 9.66 3.72 -5.09
CA GLY A 312 10.23 2.92 -6.19
C GLY A 312 11.70 2.51 -5.96
N ASN A 313 12.32 2.99 -4.88
CA ASN A 313 13.68 2.62 -4.49
C ASN A 313 13.77 2.49 -2.95
N PRO A 314 12.98 1.57 -2.36
CA PRO A 314 12.95 1.41 -0.91
C PRO A 314 14.30 0.92 -0.37
N ALA A 315 14.57 1.22 0.90
CA ALA A 315 15.71 0.62 1.60
C ALA A 315 15.61 -0.90 1.57
N GLU A 316 16.75 -1.57 1.38
CA GLU A 316 16.80 -3.03 1.51
C GLU A 316 16.37 -3.45 2.92
N PRO A 317 15.52 -4.49 3.05
CA PRO A 317 15.16 -5.04 4.34
C PRO A 317 16.39 -5.49 5.13
N ASP A 318 16.47 -5.12 6.40
CA ASP A 318 17.54 -5.51 7.30
C ASP A 318 17.07 -6.44 8.44
N MET A 319 15.81 -6.86 8.40
CA MET A 319 15.27 -7.90 9.26
C MET A 319 14.73 -9.08 8.45
N HIS A 320 14.61 -10.24 9.12
CA HIS A 320 14.08 -11.45 8.50
C HIS A 320 12.58 -11.35 8.22
N ASP A 321 12.11 -12.17 7.27
CA ASP A 321 10.70 -12.37 7.00
C ASP A 321 10.05 -13.15 8.15
N ILE A 322 8.83 -12.77 8.56
CA ILE A 322 8.19 -13.31 9.79
C ILE A 322 7.12 -14.35 9.44
N GLY A 323 6.20 -14.05 8.51
CA GLY A 323 5.09 -14.93 8.21
C GLY A 323 3.90 -14.21 7.56
N ILE A 324 2.76 -14.90 7.58
CA ILE A 324 1.48 -14.39 7.09
C ILE A 324 0.47 -14.48 8.23
N LEU A 325 -0.23 -13.38 8.50
CA LEU A 325 -1.25 -13.30 9.54
C LEU A 325 -2.61 -12.93 8.95
N ALA A 326 -3.70 -13.44 9.55
CA ALA A 326 -5.06 -13.12 9.12
C ALA A 326 -6.00 -12.96 10.31
N SER A 327 -6.95 -12.02 10.19
CA SER A 327 -8.01 -11.76 11.19
C SER A 327 -9.20 -11.08 10.55
N TYR A 328 -10.34 -11.09 11.24
CA TYR A 328 -11.48 -10.21 10.95
C TYR A 328 -11.38 -8.84 11.66
N ASP A 329 -10.43 -8.67 12.57
CA ASP A 329 -10.16 -7.42 13.29
C ASP A 329 -8.85 -6.80 12.78
N PRO A 330 -8.90 -5.62 12.10
CA PRO A 330 -7.70 -5.00 11.53
C PRO A 330 -6.76 -4.43 12.60
N VAL A 331 -7.30 -4.06 13.78
CA VAL A 331 -6.50 -3.51 14.88
C VAL A 331 -5.72 -4.64 15.55
N ALA A 332 -6.38 -5.77 15.84
CA ALA A 332 -5.76 -6.97 16.37
C ALA A 332 -4.65 -7.49 15.43
N LEU A 333 -4.94 -7.52 14.13
CA LEU A 333 -4.00 -7.97 13.13
C LEU A 333 -2.74 -7.09 13.05
N ASP A 334 -2.92 -5.77 12.96
CA ASP A 334 -1.80 -4.83 12.89
C ASP A 334 -1.02 -4.80 14.21
N GLN A 335 -1.70 -4.91 15.38
CA GLN A 335 -1.04 -5.03 16.68
C GLN A 335 -0.18 -6.29 16.76
N ALA A 336 -0.70 -7.44 16.32
CA ALA A 336 0.06 -8.70 16.31
C ALA A 336 1.32 -8.60 15.43
N CYS A 337 1.22 -7.98 14.25
CA CYS A 337 2.37 -7.75 13.39
C CYS A 337 3.43 -6.87 14.07
N ILE A 338 3.01 -5.79 14.72
CA ILE A 338 3.92 -4.88 15.44
C ILE A 338 4.60 -5.61 16.61
N ASP A 339 3.86 -6.37 17.40
CA ASP A 339 4.42 -7.13 18.53
C ASP A 339 5.49 -8.13 18.07
N LEU A 340 5.28 -8.77 16.91
CA LEU A 340 6.29 -9.67 16.30
C LEU A 340 7.53 -8.91 15.83
N VAL A 341 7.38 -7.71 15.25
CA VAL A 341 8.53 -6.84 14.89
C VAL A 341 9.30 -6.43 16.14
N TYR A 342 8.61 -6.03 17.21
CA TYR A 342 9.24 -5.62 18.47
C TYR A 342 9.94 -6.78 19.19
N ALA A 343 9.48 -8.03 18.98
CA ALA A 343 10.10 -9.22 19.53
C ALA A 343 11.30 -9.74 18.71
N ALA A 344 11.46 -9.27 17.46
CA ALA A 344 12.52 -9.71 16.58
C ALA A 344 13.89 -9.12 16.97
N GLU A 345 14.94 -9.96 17.04
CA GLU A 345 16.29 -9.52 17.42
C GLU A 345 16.89 -8.53 16.41
N ASP A 346 16.48 -8.59 15.15
CA ASP A 346 16.90 -7.75 14.03
C ASP A 346 15.88 -6.69 13.61
N GLY A 347 14.79 -6.48 14.37
CA GLY A 347 13.71 -5.54 14.07
C GLY A 347 14.01 -4.07 14.34
N ALA A 348 15.21 -3.72 14.80
CA ALA A 348 15.53 -2.41 15.40
C ALA A 348 15.22 -1.21 14.46
N SER A 349 15.53 -1.30 13.17
CA SER A 349 15.31 -0.22 12.21
C SER A 349 13.82 0.02 11.94
N LEU A 350 13.04 -1.05 11.87
CA LEU A 350 11.59 -0.95 11.68
C LEU A 350 10.90 -0.44 12.96
N VAL A 351 11.36 -0.86 14.15
CA VAL A 351 10.93 -0.29 15.44
C VAL A 351 11.19 1.21 15.48
N GLU A 352 12.41 1.65 15.14
CA GLU A 352 12.76 3.08 15.08
C GLU A 352 11.85 3.85 14.11
N ARG A 353 11.54 3.28 12.94
CA ARG A 353 10.61 3.88 11.99
C ARG A 353 9.21 4.03 12.60
N ILE A 354 8.67 3.01 13.24
CA ILE A 354 7.35 3.03 13.90
C ILE A 354 7.32 4.10 14.99
N GLU A 355 8.30 4.09 15.90
CA GLU A 355 8.37 5.01 17.04
C GLU A 355 8.62 6.47 16.60
N SER A 356 9.53 6.71 15.65
CA SER A 356 9.83 8.07 15.17
C SER A 356 8.65 8.77 14.50
N ARG A 357 7.61 8.03 14.12
CA ARG A 357 6.38 8.54 13.51
C ARG A 357 5.16 8.44 14.41
N ASN A 358 5.35 8.10 15.69
CA ASN A 358 4.25 7.84 16.63
C ASN A 358 3.24 6.79 16.10
N GLY A 359 3.72 5.79 15.33
CA GLY A 359 2.87 4.87 14.55
C GLY A 359 1.87 4.08 15.38
N LEU A 360 2.17 3.80 16.67
CA LEU A 360 1.26 3.11 17.60
C LEU A 360 0.00 3.91 17.90
N HIS A 361 0.04 5.25 17.76
CA HIS A 361 -1.11 6.13 18.01
C HIS A 361 -2.30 5.81 17.09
N THR A 362 -2.03 5.32 15.86
CA THR A 362 -3.10 4.83 14.96
C THR A 362 -3.91 3.70 15.62
N LEU A 363 -3.24 2.73 16.27
CA LEU A 363 -3.92 1.61 16.94
C LEU A 363 -4.64 2.04 18.21
N GLU A 364 -4.05 2.97 18.98
CA GLU A 364 -4.66 3.52 20.19
C GLU A 364 -5.96 4.26 19.87
N HIS A 365 -5.93 5.10 18.82
CA HIS A 365 -7.13 5.80 18.37
C HIS A 365 -8.15 4.86 17.74
N ALA A 366 -7.70 3.89 16.93
CA ALA A 366 -8.55 2.87 16.31
C ALA A 366 -9.36 2.06 17.35
N GLU A 367 -8.70 1.61 18.43
CA GLU A 367 -9.38 0.95 19.55
C GLU A 367 -10.34 1.90 20.28
N ALA A 368 -9.92 3.14 20.54
CA ALA A 368 -10.74 4.12 21.24
C ALA A 368 -12.05 4.47 20.50
N ILE A 369 -12.04 4.47 19.16
CA ILE A 369 -13.24 4.73 18.34
C ILE A 369 -14.03 3.45 17.99
N GLY A 370 -13.55 2.27 18.42
CA GLY A 370 -14.21 0.98 18.22
C GLY A 370 -14.06 0.41 16.80
N LEU A 371 -12.92 0.65 16.13
CA LEU A 371 -12.56 -0.02 14.88
C LEU A 371 -12.18 -1.50 15.14
N GLY A 372 -11.60 -1.81 16.29
CA GLY A 372 -11.19 -3.15 16.69
C GLY A 372 -10.55 -3.16 18.07
N SER A 373 -9.79 -4.20 18.40
CA SER A 373 -9.16 -4.40 19.69
C SER A 373 -7.65 -4.61 19.57
N ARG A 374 -6.88 -3.99 20.46
CA ARG A 374 -5.42 -4.23 20.57
C ARG A 374 -5.07 -5.48 21.36
N THR A 375 -6.04 -6.07 22.08
CA THR A 375 -5.88 -7.40 22.68
C THR A 375 -6.36 -8.46 21.70
N TYR A 376 -5.61 -9.57 21.61
CA TYR A 376 -5.89 -10.63 20.65
C TYR A 376 -5.37 -11.99 21.13
N GLU A 377 -5.90 -13.06 20.56
CA GLU A 377 -5.34 -14.41 20.68
C GLU A 377 -4.57 -14.75 19.40
N LEU A 378 -3.25 -15.00 19.50
CA LEU A 378 -2.42 -15.44 18.37
C LEU A 378 -2.44 -16.97 18.27
N VAL A 379 -2.90 -17.49 17.14
CA VAL A 379 -3.01 -18.92 16.86
C VAL A 379 -2.10 -19.29 15.70
N SER A 380 -0.99 -20.03 15.97
CA SER A 380 -0.18 -20.63 14.90
C SER A 380 -0.93 -21.82 14.29
N ILE A 381 -0.88 -21.92 12.96
CA ILE A 381 -1.43 -23.02 12.17
C ILE A 381 -0.35 -23.94 11.59
N ASP A 382 0.95 -23.71 11.95
CA ASP A 382 2.10 -24.51 11.53
C ASP A 382 2.13 -25.88 12.21
#